data_21c49eabde85723761800c3f8f61f28e
#
_entry.id   21c49eabde85723761800c3f8f61f28e
#
_cell.length_a   1.000
_cell.length_b   1.000
_cell.length_c   1.000
_cell.angle_alpha   90.00
_cell.angle_beta   90.00
_cell.angle_gamma   90.00
#
_symmetry.space_group_name_H-M   'P 1'
#
loop_
_entity.id
_entity.type
_entity.pdbx_description
1 polymer ?
#
loop_
_entity_poly.entity_id
_entity_poly.type
_entity_poly.pdbx_seq_one_letter_code
_entity_poly.pdbx_strand_id
1 'polypeptide(L)'
;MTEDASVNVEVPEDVVERIRALCLALPEVTVRVDQPRIAARSTAWSYEIRRRSFCLLVARADPAGQAVSVLLLRADSDERKALLAGGHPFFPSRAGRDRLGVVLDDETDWTEIRELVTDSYRILAPKKLSALLD
;
A
#
# COMPACT_ATOMS: atom_id res chain seq x y z
N MET A 1 -22.03 -18.27 16.48
CA MET A 1 -21.49 -18.01 16.08
C MET A 1 -20.99 -17.19 15.74
N THR A 2 -20.60 -17.20 15.69
CA THR A 2 -20.03 -16.66 15.36
C THR A 2 -19.36 -16.24 14.82
N GLU A 3 -19.26 -16.28 14.41
CA GLU A 3 -18.48 -15.99 13.83
C GLU A 3 -17.91 -15.20 13.64
N ASP A 4 -17.70 -14.93 13.93
CA ASP A 4 -17.10 -14.21 13.82
C ASP A 4 -16.66 -13.54 13.39
N ALA A 5 -16.86 -13.57 13.51
CA ALA A 5 -16.46 -12.91 13.21
C ALA A 5 -15.66 -12.47 12.70
N SER A 6 -15.68 -12.86 12.58
CA SER A 6 -14.88 -12.76 12.08
C SER A 6 -14.26 -12.16 11.36
N VAL A 7 -14.36 -12.17 11.32
CA VAL A 7 -13.50 -11.48 11.23
C VAL A 7 -12.42 -11.37 10.18
N ASN A 8 -12.67 -11.80 8.98
CA ASN A 8 -11.77 -11.57 7.88
C ASN A 8 -11.99 -10.18 7.34
N VAL A 9 -11.04 -9.30 7.61
CA VAL A 9 -11.01 -8.02 6.94
C VAL A 9 -10.16 -8.19 5.71
N GLU A 10 -10.75 -8.00 4.55
CA GLU A 10 -10.05 -8.16 3.28
C GLU A 10 -10.19 -6.91 2.43
N VAL A 11 -9.20 -6.70 1.57
CA VAL A 11 -9.25 -5.60 0.62
C VAL A 11 -10.28 -5.95 -0.47
N PRO A 12 -11.18 -5.02 -0.83
CA PRO A 12 -12.12 -5.27 -1.92
C PRO A 12 -11.40 -5.59 -3.22
N GLU A 13 -11.99 -6.48 -4.01
CA GLU A 13 -11.36 -6.97 -5.22
C GLU A 13 -11.04 -5.86 -6.23
N ASP A 14 -11.91 -4.87 -6.36
CA ASP A 14 -11.67 -3.76 -7.28
C ASP A 14 -10.46 -2.93 -6.86
N VAL A 15 -10.23 -2.78 -5.54
CA VAL A 15 -9.05 -2.06 -5.03
C VAL A 15 -7.80 -2.88 -5.32
N VAL A 16 -7.85 -4.20 -5.11
CA VAL A 16 -6.72 -5.09 -5.42
C VAL A 16 -6.34 -4.94 -6.89
N GLU A 17 -7.33 -4.96 -7.79
CA GLU A 17 -7.07 -4.84 -9.22
C GLU A 17 -6.48 -3.49 -9.61
N ARG A 18 -6.95 -2.41 -9.00
CA ARG A 18 -6.41 -1.07 -9.29
C ARG A 18 -4.95 -0.95 -8.87
N ILE A 19 -4.62 -1.41 -7.67
CA ILE A 19 -3.23 -1.34 -7.17
C ILE A 19 -2.35 -2.25 -8.00
N ARG A 20 -2.84 -3.45 -8.33
CA ARG A 20 -2.10 -4.37 -9.17
C ARG A 20 -1.73 -3.73 -10.52
N ALA A 21 -2.70 -3.09 -11.16
CA ALA A 21 -2.46 -2.46 -12.46
C ALA A 21 -1.41 -1.35 -12.35
N LEU A 22 -1.48 -0.53 -11.31
CA LEU A 22 -0.52 0.55 -11.11
C LEU A 22 0.90 0.02 -10.88
N CYS A 23 1.02 -0.98 -10.02
CA CYS A 23 2.34 -1.50 -9.65
C CYS A 23 2.98 -2.34 -10.75
N LEU A 24 2.21 -3.21 -11.39
CA LEU A 24 2.76 -4.12 -12.40
C LEU A 24 3.04 -3.42 -13.72
N ALA A 25 2.58 -2.18 -13.89
CA ALA A 25 2.97 -1.35 -15.04
C ALA A 25 4.40 -0.83 -14.91
N LEU A 26 4.98 -0.89 -13.71
CA LEU A 26 6.34 -0.41 -13.49
C LEU A 26 7.37 -1.49 -13.84
N PRO A 27 8.54 -1.09 -14.35
CA PRO A 27 9.53 -2.07 -14.84
C PRO A 27 10.03 -3.05 -13.77
N GLU A 28 10.05 -4.34 -14.10
CA GLU A 28 10.60 -5.43 -13.28
C GLU A 28 9.92 -5.63 -11.92
N VAL A 29 8.72 -5.11 -11.74
CA VAL A 29 7.99 -5.29 -10.48
C VAL A 29 7.41 -6.69 -10.41
N THR A 30 7.55 -7.32 -9.24
CA THR A 30 6.92 -8.59 -8.92
C THR A 30 5.99 -8.41 -7.73
N VAL A 31 5.09 -9.36 -7.55
CA VAL A 31 4.17 -9.33 -6.42
C VAL A 31 4.31 -10.62 -5.62
N ARG A 32 4.38 -10.46 -4.29
CA ARG A 32 4.32 -11.59 -3.37
C ARG A 32 3.02 -11.48 -2.60
N VAL A 33 2.25 -12.57 -2.60
CA VAL A 33 0.96 -12.61 -1.92
C VAL A 33 1.10 -13.47 -0.67
N ASP A 34 0.84 -12.88 0.48
CA ASP A 34 0.89 -13.58 1.75
C ASP A 34 -0.54 -13.86 2.20
N GLN A 35 -0.92 -15.15 2.21
CA GLN A 35 -2.23 -15.57 2.68
C GLN A 35 -2.21 -15.64 4.20
N PRO A 36 -3.30 -15.25 4.86
CA PRO A 36 -3.33 -15.29 6.32
C PRO A 36 -3.38 -16.73 6.82
N ARG A 37 -2.55 -17.02 7.81
CA ARG A 37 -2.59 -18.32 8.51
C ARG A 37 -3.53 -18.27 9.70
N ILE A 38 -3.86 -17.08 10.13
CA ILE A 38 -4.75 -16.84 11.26
C ILE A 38 -5.97 -16.11 10.70
N ALA A 39 -7.16 -16.57 11.08
CA ALA A 39 -8.41 -16.06 10.53
C ALA A 39 -8.59 -14.53 10.69
N ALA A 40 -7.93 -13.94 11.68
CA ALA A 40 -8.09 -12.50 11.93
C ALA A 40 -7.19 -11.62 11.06
N ARG A 41 -6.34 -12.21 10.22
CA ARG A 41 -5.44 -11.45 9.35
C ARG A 41 -5.97 -11.40 7.93
N SER A 42 -5.67 -10.31 7.25
CA SER A 42 -6.03 -10.19 5.84
C SER A 42 -4.91 -10.70 4.95
N THR A 43 -5.25 -10.99 3.69
CA THR A 43 -4.26 -11.23 2.65
C THR A 43 -3.45 -9.96 2.43
N ALA A 44 -2.16 -10.09 2.23
CA ALA A 44 -1.26 -8.97 1.97
C ALA A 44 -0.61 -9.13 0.61
N TRP A 45 -0.60 -8.06 -0.17
CA TRP A 45 0.07 -8.00 -1.48
C TRP A 45 1.27 -7.09 -1.35
N SER A 46 2.48 -7.66 -1.51
CA SER A 46 3.71 -6.90 -1.46
C SER A 46 4.27 -6.76 -2.87
N TYR A 47 4.30 -5.55 -3.38
CA TYR A 47 4.87 -5.26 -4.70
C TYR A 47 6.32 -4.88 -4.51
N GLU A 48 7.21 -5.58 -5.21
CA GLU A 48 8.63 -5.54 -4.94
C GLU A 48 9.44 -5.20 -6.19
N ILE A 49 10.53 -4.49 -5.98
CA ILE A 49 11.58 -4.29 -6.97
C ILE A 49 12.89 -4.73 -6.33
N ARG A 50 13.58 -5.66 -7.01
CA ARG A 50 14.84 -6.21 -6.50
C ARG A 50 14.69 -6.74 -5.06
N ARG A 51 13.57 -7.45 -4.82
CA ARG A 51 13.23 -8.11 -3.55
C ARG A 51 12.94 -7.17 -2.37
N ARG A 52 12.76 -5.88 -2.66
CA ARG A 52 12.41 -4.91 -1.63
C ARG A 52 11.03 -4.36 -1.91
N SER A 53 10.20 -4.30 -0.88
CA SER A 53 8.82 -3.83 -1.02
C SER A 53 8.77 -2.31 -1.14
N PHE A 54 8.12 -1.82 -2.18
CA PHE A 54 7.85 -0.39 -2.30
C PHE A 54 6.36 -0.10 -2.11
N CYS A 55 5.51 -1.12 -2.14
CA CYS A 55 4.06 -0.94 -1.97
C CYS A 55 3.47 -2.19 -1.35
N LEU A 56 2.89 -2.05 -0.18
CA LEU A 56 2.20 -3.15 0.50
C LEU A 56 0.72 -2.78 0.62
N LEU A 57 -0.15 -3.66 0.12
CA LEU A 57 -1.59 -3.48 0.21
C LEU A 57 -2.15 -4.49 1.20
N VAL A 58 -2.91 -4.02 2.17
CA VAL A 58 -3.49 -4.88 3.21
C VAL A 58 -4.73 -4.20 3.77
N ALA A 59 -5.62 -4.99 4.38
CA ALA A 59 -6.76 -4.45 5.10
C ALA A 59 -6.53 -4.53 6.60
N ARG A 60 -7.09 -3.58 7.31
CA ARG A 60 -7.08 -3.55 8.77
C ARG A 60 -8.48 -3.33 9.28
N ALA A 61 -8.73 -3.73 10.52
CA ALA A 61 -9.97 -3.38 11.20
C ALA A 61 -9.77 -2.03 11.88
N ASP A 62 -10.73 -1.11 11.70
CA ASP A 62 -10.71 0.15 12.43
C ASP A 62 -11.25 -0.09 13.85
N PRO A 63 -11.25 0.94 14.74
CA PRO A 63 -11.76 0.75 16.10
C PRO A 63 -13.21 0.26 16.17
N ALA A 64 -14.01 0.50 15.12
CA ALA A 64 -15.38 0.02 15.04
C ALA A 64 -15.47 -1.39 14.46
N GLY A 65 -14.35 -2.00 14.12
CA GLY A 65 -14.30 -3.35 13.54
C GLY A 65 -14.54 -3.43 12.06
N GLN A 66 -14.61 -2.29 11.38
CA GLN A 66 -14.84 -2.27 9.94
C GLN A 66 -13.52 -2.40 9.17
N ALA A 67 -13.60 -3.03 8.00
CA ALA A 67 -12.42 -3.20 7.16
C ALA A 67 -12.01 -1.88 6.52
N VAL A 68 -10.72 -1.56 6.63
CA VAL A 68 -10.13 -0.39 6.00
C VAL A 68 -8.94 -0.86 5.18
N SER A 69 -8.95 -0.52 3.89
CA SER A 69 -7.83 -0.83 3.01
C SER A 69 -6.73 0.21 3.19
N VAL A 70 -5.49 -0.24 3.30
CA VAL A 70 -4.37 0.67 3.47
C VAL A 70 -3.22 0.29 2.55
N LEU A 71 -2.47 1.30 2.11
CA LEU A 71 -1.20 1.12 1.43
C LEU A 71 -0.07 1.56 2.36
N LEU A 72 1.01 0.82 2.33
CA LEU A 72 2.25 1.25 2.98
C LEU A 72 3.27 1.48 1.86
N LEU A 73 3.71 2.72 1.73
CA LEU A 73 4.60 3.16 0.67
C LEU A 73 5.88 3.72 1.26
N ARG A 74 6.87 3.93 0.41
CA ARG A 74 8.08 4.65 0.81
C ARG A 74 7.96 6.10 0.38
N ALA A 75 8.48 7.00 1.19
CA ALA A 75 8.52 8.42 0.88
C ALA A 75 9.78 9.00 1.49
N ASP A 76 10.38 9.99 0.82
CA ASP A 76 11.52 10.66 1.44
C ASP A 76 11.04 11.48 2.65
N SER A 77 12.00 11.88 3.48
CA SER A 77 11.72 12.50 4.78
C SER A 77 10.86 13.76 4.66
N ASP A 78 11.19 14.63 3.73
CA ASP A 78 10.48 15.91 3.58
C ASP A 78 9.07 15.70 3.05
N GLU A 79 8.93 14.87 2.03
CA GLU A 79 7.61 14.54 1.48
C GLU A 79 6.73 13.87 2.53
N ARG A 80 7.31 12.93 3.28
CA ARG A 80 6.56 12.23 4.33
C ARG A 80 6.04 13.20 5.37
N LYS A 81 6.88 14.13 5.83
CA LYS A 81 6.46 15.14 6.80
C LYS A 81 5.33 16.01 6.26
N ALA A 82 5.46 16.44 5.01
CA ALA A 82 4.45 17.30 4.40
C ALA A 82 3.10 16.59 4.29
N LEU A 83 3.11 15.33 3.85
CA LEU A 83 1.87 14.58 3.70
C LEU A 83 1.22 14.28 5.04
N LEU A 84 2.02 13.89 6.04
CA LEU A 84 1.50 13.63 7.38
C LEU A 84 0.90 14.87 8.04
N ALA A 85 1.46 16.02 7.76
CA ALA A 85 0.95 17.29 8.32
C ALA A 85 -0.48 17.59 7.85
N GLY A 86 -0.84 17.11 6.67
CA GLY A 86 -2.19 17.28 6.13
C GLY A 86 -3.22 16.33 6.71
N GLY A 87 -2.80 15.30 7.44
CA GLY A 87 -3.72 14.35 8.05
C GLY A 87 -4.29 13.36 7.04
N HIS A 88 -5.52 12.91 7.30
CA HIS A 88 -6.21 11.94 6.44
C HIS A 88 -6.09 12.31 4.96
N PRO A 89 -5.75 11.35 4.06
CA PRO A 89 -5.72 9.90 4.28
C PRO A 89 -4.36 9.35 4.72
N PHE A 90 -3.42 10.19 5.10
CA PHE A 90 -2.07 9.78 5.44
C PHE A 90 -1.92 9.52 6.93
N PHE A 91 -1.15 8.49 7.27
CA PHE A 91 -0.86 8.18 8.66
C PHE A 91 0.56 7.61 8.77
N PRO A 92 1.22 7.77 9.94
CA PRO A 92 2.57 7.23 10.10
C PRO A 92 2.53 5.71 10.20
N SER A 93 3.43 5.05 9.46
CA SER A 93 3.56 3.61 9.53
C SER A 93 4.62 3.24 10.57
N ARG A 94 4.37 2.15 11.29
CA ARG A 94 5.34 1.62 12.25
C ARG A 94 6.44 0.81 11.57
N ALA A 95 6.32 0.59 10.26
CA ALA A 95 7.27 -0.25 9.53
C ALA A 95 8.63 0.41 9.29
N GLY A 96 8.74 1.72 9.51
CA GLY A 96 10.02 2.42 9.33
C GLY A 96 9.83 3.90 9.12
N ARG A 97 10.93 4.64 9.22
CA ARG A 97 10.91 6.11 9.10
C ARG A 97 10.62 6.59 7.69
N ASP A 98 10.91 5.75 6.70
CA ASP A 98 10.66 6.08 5.30
C ASP A 98 9.32 5.54 4.81
N ARG A 99 8.51 5.01 5.73
CA ARG A 99 7.21 4.42 5.36
C ARG A 99 6.08 5.37 5.65
N LEU A 100 5.16 5.41 4.72
CA LEU A 100 3.97 6.25 4.78
C LEU A 100 2.75 5.37 4.58
N GLY A 101 1.77 5.52 5.47
CA GLY A 101 0.49 4.83 5.33
C GLY A 101 -0.52 5.70 4.61
N VAL A 102 -1.34 5.08 3.78
CA VAL A 102 -2.41 5.77 3.05
C VAL A 102 -3.69 4.96 3.16
N VAL A 103 -4.75 5.58 3.65
CA VAL A 103 -6.07 4.96 3.69
C VAL A 103 -6.71 5.04 2.31
N LEU A 104 -7.24 3.92 1.83
CA LEU A 104 -7.98 3.88 0.57
C LEU A 104 -9.47 3.76 0.88
N ASP A 105 -10.26 4.68 0.34
CA ASP A 105 -11.72 4.70 0.55
C ASP A 105 -12.40 5.28 -0.68
N ASP A 106 -13.69 5.60 -0.55
CA ASP A 106 -14.48 6.10 -1.67
C ASP A 106 -14.02 7.47 -2.17
N GLU A 107 -13.28 8.21 -1.33
CA GLU A 107 -12.79 9.53 -1.67
C GLU A 107 -11.34 9.54 -2.18
N THR A 108 -10.76 8.35 -2.36
CA THR A 108 -9.38 8.22 -2.80
C THR A 108 -9.17 8.89 -4.16
N ASP A 109 -8.14 9.75 -4.23
CA ASP A 109 -7.69 10.32 -5.50
C ASP A 109 -6.70 9.36 -6.15
N TRP A 110 -7.17 8.61 -7.15
CA TRP A 110 -6.35 7.57 -7.77
C TRP A 110 -5.21 8.14 -8.61
N THR A 111 -5.31 9.39 -9.06
CA THR A 111 -4.19 10.05 -9.73
C THR A 111 -3.06 10.29 -8.74
N GLU A 112 -3.42 10.75 -7.53
CA GLU A 112 -2.43 10.95 -6.46
C GLU A 112 -1.81 9.60 -6.05
N ILE A 113 -2.62 8.56 -5.94
CA ILE A 113 -2.10 7.23 -5.59
C ILE A 113 -1.08 6.77 -6.63
N ARG A 114 -1.35 6.97 -7.92
CA ARG A 114 -0.40 6.61 -8.97
C ARG A 114 0.93 7.33 -8.77
N GLU A 115 0.88 8.62 -8.47
CA GLU A 115 2.10 9.42 -8.26
C GLU A 115 2.88 8.92 -7.05
N LEU A 116 2.17 8.66 -5.96
CA LEU A 116 2.81 8.17 -4.73
C LEU A 116 3.45 6.79 -4.91
N VAL A 117 2.76 5.91 -5.61
CA VAL A 117 3.28 4.56 -5.92
C VAL A 117 4.53 4.67 -6.79
N THR A 118 4.49 5.52 -7.81
CA THR A 118 5.62 5.73 -8.72
C THR A 118 6.82 6.30 -7.97
N ASP A 119 6.59 7.30 -7.11
CA ASP A 119 7.65 7.90 -6.31
C ASP A 119 8.27 6.89 -5.36
N SER A 120 7.42 6.04 -4.74
CA SER A 120 7.90 4.97 -3.86
C SER A 120 8.80 3.99 -4.62
N TYR A 121 8.39 3.61 -5.83
CA TYR A 121 9.19 2.74 -6.69
C TYR A 121 10.55 3.38 -6.99
N ARG A 122 10.58 4.67 -7.31
CA ARG A 122 11.82 5.38 -7.66
C ARG A 122 12.84 5.39 -6.51
N ILE A 123 12.37 5.33 -5.28
CA ILE A 123 13.28 5.29 -4.12
C ILE A 123 14.13 4.03 -4.13
N LEU A 124 13.56 2.89 -4.55
CA LEU A 124 14.26 1.60 -4.53
C LEU A 124 14.82 1.18 -5.86
N ALA A 125 14.24 1.64 -6.97
CA ALA A 125 14.59 1.15 -8.29
C ALA A 125 15.97 1.66 -8.71
N PRO A 126 16.77 0.82 -9.39
CA PRO A 126 18.01 1.29 -10.01
C PRO A 126 17.71 2.43 -11.00
N LYS A 127 18.66 3.34 -11.14
CA LYS A 127 18.46 4.51 -12.01
C LYS A 127 18.08 4.16 -13.44
N LYS A 128 18.63 3.07 -13.97
CA LYS A 128 18.32 2.65 -15.34
C LYS A 128 16.85 2.26 -15.50
N LEU A 129 16.22 1.74 -14.45
CA LEU A 129 14.80 1.40 -14.48
C LEU A 129 13.94 2.64 -14.28
N SER A 130 14.33 3.52 -13.36
CA SER A 130 13.61 4.78 -13.14
C SER A 130 13.61 5.63 -14.41
N ALA A 131 14.71 5.61 -15.17
CA ALA A 131 14.83 6.37 -16.39
C ALA A 131 13.81 5.94 -17.45
N LEU A 132 13.33 4.71 -17.40
CA LEU A 132 12.32 4.23 -18.34
C LEU A 132 10.96 4.92 -18.13
N LEU A 133 10.78 5.56 -17.00
CA LEU A 133 9.53 6.24 -16.67
C LEU A 133 9.48 7.69 -17.13
N ASP A 134 10.60 8.21 -17.56
CA ASP A 134 10.73 9.62 -17.97
C ASP A 134 10.52 9.82 -19.46
#